data_fcc78f401a55ef5d5f0f2d4e3cadfc96
#
_entry.id   fcc78f401a55ef5d5f0f2d4e3cadfc96
#
_cell.length_a   1.000
_cell.length_b   1.000
_cell.length_c   1.000
_cell.angle_alpha   90.00
_cell.angle_beta   90.00
_cell.angle_gamma   90.00
#
_symmetry.space_group_name_H-M   'P 1'
#
loop_
_entity.id
_entity.type
_entity.pdbx_description
1 polymer ?
#
loop_
_entity_poly.entity_id
_entity_poly.type
_entity_poly.pdbx_seq_one_letter_code
_entity_poly.pdbx_strand_id
1 'polypeptide(L)'
;MVKMQKNAKRFCAVLLALGVLLSMSTVISARYAAIRSLTAGLTISSSGYASCQGTCTVQSEYDAKVVLELQQKKGTSWTTIMDWSDSGIRVSFDKGQFVSRGYDYRLKISADIYDSDGELVEDGTSYSTIESF
;
A
#
# COMPACT_ATOMS: atom_id res chain seq x y z
N MET A 1 -51.74 8.67 -15.35
CA MET A 1 -51.15 9.03 -14.04
C MET A 1 -50.25 7.95 -13.47
N VAL A 2 -50.65 6.69 -13.48
CA VAL A 2 -49.82 5.59 -12.92
C VAL A 2 -48.47 5.39 -13.63
N LYS A 3 -48.39 5.64 -14.95
CA LYS A 3 -47.15 5.53 -15.74
C LYS A 3 -46.10 6.63 -15.40
N MET A 4 -46.49 7.83 -14.98
CA MET A 4 -45.60 8.92 -14.61
C MET A 4 -44.91 8.67 -13.25
N GLN A 5 -45.59 8.03 -12.29
CA GLN A 5 -45.03 7.70 -11.00
C GLN A 5 -43.93 6.62 -11.06
N LYS A 6 -44.09 5.63 -11.99
CA LYS A 6 -43.05 4.61 -12.18
C LYS A 6 -41.78 5.18 -12.78
N ASN A 7 -41.86 6.12 -13.68
CA ASN A 7 -40.69 6.77 -14.30
C ASN A 7 -39.93 7.68 -13.33
N ALA A 8 -40.64 8.40 -12.46
CA ALA A 8 -40.02 9.23 -11.41
C ALA A 8 -39.23 8.41 -10.40
N LYS A 9 -39.72 7.25 -9.97
CA LYS A 9 -39.03 6.35 -9.05
C LYS A 9 -37.74 5.76 -9.66
N ARG A 10 -37.75 5.42 -10.93
CA ARG A 10 -36.55 4.91 -11.65
C ARG A 10 -35.50 5.98 -11.82
N PHE A 11 -35.90 7.20 -12.10
CA PHE A 11 -35.01 8.35 -12.26
C PHE A 11 -34.28 8.70 -10.93
N CYS A 12 -34.99 8.71 -9.81
CA CYS A 12 -34.40 8.92 -8.49
C CYS A 12 -33.38 7.86 -8.09
N ALA A 13 -33.62 6.57 -8.42
CA ALA A 13 -32.71 5.47 -8.14
C ALA A 13 -31.36 5.60 -8.88
N VAL A 14 -31.40 6.03 -10.14
CA VAL A 14 -30.19 6.26 -10.96
C VAL A 14 -29.35 7.42 -10.43
N LEU A 15 -29.96 8.51 -10.00
CA LEU A 15 -29.26 9.65 -9.42
C LEU A 15 -28.57 9.31 -8.10
N LEU A 16 -29.17 8.50 -7.23
CA LEU A 16 -28.58 8.03 -5.99
C LEU A 16 -27.36 7.13 -6.24
N ALA A 17 -27.43 6.22 -7.23
CA ALA A 17 -26.31 5.36 -7.60
C ALA A 17 -25.09 6.15 -8.10
N LEU A 18 -25.31 7.20 -8.91
CA LEU A 18 -24.24 8.09 -9.38
C LEU A 18 -23.60 8.89 -8.25
N GLY A 19 -24.38 9.37 -7.29
CA GLY A 19 -23.87 10.07 -6.11
C GLY A 19 -22.96 9.23 -5.24
N VAL A 20 -23.29 7.95 -5.03
CA VAL A 20 -22.48 7.01 -4.25
C VAL A 20 -21.15 6.72 -4.95
N LEU A 21 -21.13 6.52 -6.28
CA LEU A 21 -19.90 6.29 -7.04
C LEU A 21 -18.93 7.49 -6.98
N LEU A 22 -19.43 8.72 -7.09
CA LEU A 22 -18.62 9.92 -6.97
C LEU A 22 -18.03 10.10 -5.56
N SER A 23 -18.79 9.77 -4.52
CA SER A 23 -18.30 9.81 -3.13
C SER A 23 -17.17 8.82 -2.88
N MET A 24 -17.23 7.60 -3.44
CA MET A 24 -16.17 6.60 -3.33
C MET A 24 -14.88 7.05 -4.02
N SER A 25 -14.94 7.69 -5.17
CA SER A 25 -13.77 8.23 -5.87
C SER A 25 -13.08 9.32 -5.05
N THR A 26 -13.83 10.19 -4.39
CA THR A 26 -13.29 11.26 -3.53
C THR A 26 -12.55 10.70 -2.33
N VAL A 27 -13.08 9.65 -1.66
CA VAL A 27 -12.44 8.99 -0.52
C VAL A 27 -11.12 8.32 -0.93
N ILE A 28 -11.05 7.66 -2.09
CA ILE A 28 -9.83 7.01 -2.59
C ILE A 28 -8.74 8.05 -2.87
N SER A 29 -9.04 9.19 -3.50
CA SER A 29 -8.05 10.23 -3.79
C SER A 29 -7.55 10.96 -2.54
N ALA A 30 -8.36 11.07 -1.48
CA ALA A 30 -7.97 11.65 -0.19
C ALA A 30 -7.04 10.75 0.62
N ARG A 31 -7.05 9.42 0.41
CA ARG A 31 -6.30 8.45 1.21
C ARG A 31 -4.79 8.64 1.17
N TYR A 32 -4.24 9.14 0.06
CA TYR A 32 -2.80 9.33 -0.13
C TYR A 32 -2.42 10.80 -0.29
N ALA A 33 -3.09 11.70 0.42
CA ALA A 33 -2.81 13.13 0.33
C ALA A 33 -1.41 13.52 0.84
N ALA A 34 -0.91 12.86 1.88
CA ALA A 34 0.41 13.10 2.46
C ALA A 34 1.52 12.27 1.80
N ILE A 35 1.22 11.03 1.40
CA ILE A 35 2.19 10.13 0.76
C ILE A 35 2.34 10.49 -0.71
N ARG A 36 3.57 10.80 -1.14
CA ARG A 36 3.89 11.07 -2.55
C ARG A 36 4.29 9.80 -3.29
N SER A 37 5.04 8.92 -2.65
CA SER A 37 5.42 7.61 -3.20
C SER A 37 5.56 6.59 -2.09
N LEU A 38 5.16 5.36 -2.38
CA LEU A 38 5.33 4.20 -1.50
C LEU A 38 5.49 2.97 -2.39
N THR A 39 6.72 2.53 -2.56
CA THR A 39 7.07 1.46 -3.51
C THR A 39 8.01 0.44 -2.89
N ALA A 40 7.92 -0.80 -3.34
CA ALA A 40 8.81 -1.89 -2.97
C ALA A 40 9.22 -2.68 -4.20
N GLY A 41 10.48 -3.06 -4.29
CA GLY A 41 11.03 -3.85 -5.39
C GLY A 41 11.87 -5.01 -4.86
N LEU A 42 11.58 -6.23 -5.31
CA LEU A 42 12.27 -7.45 -4.94
C LEU A 42 12.86 -8.13 -6.16
N THR A 43 14.13 -8.49 -6.07
CA THR A 43 14.79 -9.40 -7.02
C THR A 43 15.51 -10.50 -6.24
N ILE A 44 15.50 -11.73 -6.78
CA ILE A 44 16.20 -12.85 -6.17
C ILE A 44 17.17 -13.42 -7.22
N SER A 45 18.46 -13.45 -6.87
CA SER A 45 19.50 -14.02 -7.75
C SER A 45 19.41 -15.53 -7.81
N SER A 46 20.09 -16.13 -8.76
CA SER A 46 20.19 -17.60 -8.89
C SER A 46 20.83 -18.28 -7.68
N SER A 47 21.61 -17.55 -6.89
CA SER A 47 22.22 -18.04 -5.65
C SER A 47 21.32 -17.88 -4.42
N GLY A 48 20.13 -17.30 -4.57
CA GLY A 48 19.18 -17.09 -3.47
C GLY A 48 19.36 -15.80 -2.69
N TYR A 49 20.11 -14.84 -3.22
CA TYR A 49 20.23 -13.51 -2.59
C TYR A 49 19.06 -12.64 -2.99
N ALA A 50 18.24 -12.29 -2.03
CA ALA A 50 17.11 -11.39 -2.22
C ALA A 50 17.56 -9.95 -2.03
N SER A 51 17.46 -9.14 -3.08
CA SER A 51 17.68 -7.70 -3.05
C SER A 51 16.36 -7.01 -2.76
N CYS A 52 16.29 -6.34 -1.62
CA CYS A 52 15.08 -5.75 -1.08
C CYS A 52 15.20 -4.22 -1.11
N GLN A 53 14.41 -3.58 -1.95
CA GLN A 53 14.39 -2.13 -2.09
C GLN A 53 13.02 -1.58 -1.74
N GLY A 54 12.99 -0.43 -1.08
CA GLY A 54 11.75 0.24 -0.74
C GLY A 54 11.96 1.73 -0.62
N THR A 55 10.98 2.49 -1.03
CA THR A 55 11.00 3.95 -0.90
C THR A 55 9.66 4.46 -0.40
N CYS A 56 9.73 5.46 0.48
CA CYS A 56 8.59 6.22 0.93
C CYS A 56 8.96 7.70 0.92
N THR A 57 8.22 8.51 0.21
CA THR A 57 8.37 9.97 0.19
C THR A 57 7.06 10.59 0.59
N VAL A 58 7.11 11.54 1.52
CA VAL A 58 5.95 12.30 1.99
C VAL A 58 6.18 13.79 1.77
N GLN A 59 5.12 14.58 1.89
CA GLN A 59 5.23 16.03 1.86
C GLN A 59 6.06 16.54 3.05
N SER A 60 6.73 17.67 2.88
CA SER A 60 7.75 18.17 3.81
C SER A 60 7.23 18.55 5.20
N GLU A 61 5.93 18.77 5.36
CA GLU A 61 5.29 19.04 6.65
C GLU A 61 5.01 17.78 7.49
N TYR A 62 5.24 16.61 6.93
CA TYR A 62 4.96 15.32 7.57
C TYR A 62 6.22 14.53 7.85
N ASP A 63 6.10 13.53 8.72
CA ASP A 63 7.12 12.54 9.01
C ASP A 63 6.56 11.13 8.87
N ALA A 64 7.29 10.25 8.20
CA ALA A 64 6.89 8.87 7.97
C ALA A 64 7.66 7.92 8.89
N LYS A 65 6.97 6.96 9.49
CA LYS A 65 7.56 5.76 10.08
C LYS A 65 7.28 4.60 9.16
N VAL A 66 8.34 4.00 8.62
CA VAL A 66 8.26 3.02 7.54
C VAL A 66 8.87 1.70 7.96
N VAL A 67 8.18 0.61 7.63
CA VAL A 67 8.66 -0.75 7.84
C VAL A 67 8.65 -1.47 6.50
N LEU A 68 9.78 -2.08 6.15
CA LEU A 68 9.93 -2.95 4.99
C LEU A 68 10.04 -4.39 5.50
N GLU A 69 9.14 -5.26 5.05
CA GLU A 69 9.08 -6.67 5.45
C GLU A 69 9.34 -7.58 4.26
N LEU A 70 10.29 -8.51 4.41
CA LEU A 70 10.47 -9.61 3.47
C LEU A 70 9.59 -10.78 3.94
N GLN A 71 8.67 -11.20 3.10
CA GLN A 71 7.68 -12.22 3.42
C GLN A 71 7.88 -13.48 2.57
N GLN A 72 7.70 -14.62 3.20
CA GLN A 72 7.77 -15.94 2.60
C GLN A 72 6.37 -16.57 2.63
N LYS A 73 5.93 -17.13 1.52
CA LYS A 73 4.64 -17.83 1.44
C LYS A 73 4.80 -19.28 1.95
N LYS A 74 4.04 -19.60 3.00
CA LYS A 74 3.94 -20.96 3.55
C LYS A 74 2.51 -21.44 3.41
N GLY A 75 2.26 -22.39 2.48
CA GLY A 75 0.91 -22.78 2.13
C GLY A 75 0.13 -21.64 1.51
N THR A 76 -0.91 -21.16 2.19
CA THR A 76 -1.73 -20.00 1.76
C THR A 76 -1.41 -18.73 2.52
N SER A 77 -0.47 -18.77 3.47
CA SER A 77 -0.16 -17.66 4.38
C SER A 77 1.19 -17.04 4.08
N TRP A 78 1.28 -15.73 4.25
CA TRP A 78 2.53 -14.98 4.18
C TRP A 78 3.09 -14.77 5.57
N THR A 79 4.37 -15.12 5.75
CA THR A 79 5.10 -14.97 7.02
C THR A 79 6.25 -14.00 6.81
N THR A 80 6.38 -13.01 7.67
CA THR A 80 7.53 -12.10 7.68
C THR A 80 8.75 -12.82 8.20
N ILE A 81 9.81 -12.92 7.40
CA ILE A 81 11.07 -13.57 7.75
C ILE A 81 12.18 -12.59 8.11
N MET A 82 12.05 -11.35 7.67
CA MET A 82 12.98 -10.26 7.97
C MET A 82 12.27 -8.93 7.84
N ASP A 83 12.60 -7.95 8.69
CA ASP A 83 12.10 -6.60 8.57
C ASP A 83 13.17 -5.54 8.84
N TRP A 84 12.94 -4.34 8.35
CA TRP A 84 13.76 -3.15 8.55
C TRP A 84 12.84 -1.95 8.75
N SER A 85 13.25 -1.03 9.59
CA SER A 85 12.48 0.18 9.92
C SER A 85 13.36 1.43 9.76
N ASP A 86 12.75 2.50 9.32
CA ASP A 86 13.36 3.83 9.24
C ASP A 86 12.27 4.90 9.27
N SER A 87 12.67 6.14 9.49
CA SER A 87 11.73 7.27 9.55
C SER A 87 12.32 8.51 8.88
N GLY A 88 11.45 9.40 8.42
CA GLY A 88 11.81 10.65 7.80
C GLY A 88 10.84 11.09 6.70
N ILE A 89 11.21 12.16 6.01
CA ILE A 89 10.46 12.70 4.86
C ILE A 89 10.73 11.87 3.62
N ARG A 90 11.95 11.36 3.49
CA ARG A 90 12.38 10.46 2.42
C ARG A 90 13.06 9.26 3.07
N VAL A 91 12.40 8.12 2.97
CA VAL A 91 12.92 6.85 3.48
C VAL A 91 13.27 5.97 2.29
N SER A 92 14.48 5.42 2.30
CA SER A 92 14.96 4.52 1.27
C SER A 92 15.64 3.30 1.91
N PHE A 93 15.20 2.11 1.50
CA PHE A 93 15.81 0.86 1.91
C PHE A 93 16.55 0.22 0.73
N ASP A 94 17.76 -0.26 0.99
CA ASP A 94 18.55 -1.08 0.06
C ASP A 94 19.20 -2.19 0.90
N LYS A 95 18.48 -3.29 1.05
CA LYS A 95 18.81 -4.39 1.95
C LYS A 95 18.93 -5.69 1.19
N GLY A 96 19.59 -6.68 1.81
CA GLY A 96 19.75 -7.98 1.23
C GLY A 96 19.65 -9.09 2.27
N GLN A 97 19.14 -10.23 1.83
CA GLN A 97 18.94 -11.41 2.65
C GLN A 97 19.01 -12.65 1.79
N PHE A 98 19.77 -13.66 2.22
CA PHE A 98 19.69 -14.98 1.58
C PHE A 98 18.39 -15.68 1.96
N VAL A 99 17.76 -16.32 0.98
CA VAL A 99 16.48 -17.04 1.16
C VAL A 99 16.58 -18.49 0.70
N SER A 100 15.67 -19.32 1.22
CA SER A 100 15.59 -20.75 0.90
C SER A 100 14.85 -21.01 -0.40
N ARG A 101 15.22 -22.09 -1.11
CA ARG A 101 14.51 -22.55 -2.30
C ARG A 101 13.15 -23.17 -1.95
N GLY A 102 12.26 -23.15 -2.92
CA GLY A 102 10.97 -23.83 -2.84
C GLY A 102 9.84 -22.94 -2.31
N TYR A 103 10.03 -21.65 -2.25
CA TYR A 103 9.04 -20.70 -1.74
C TYR A 103 8.85 -19.51 -2.66
N ASP A 104 7.71 -18.88 -2.53
CA ASP A 104 7.44 -17.56 -3.09
C ASP A 104 7.76 -16.49 -2.05
N TYR A 105 8.26 -15.36 -2.52
CA TYR A 105 8.64 -14.22 -1.68
C TYR A 105 8.03 -12.93 -2.22
N ARG A 106 7.78 -12.00 -1.32
CA ARG A 106 7.38 -10.63 -1.64
C ARG A 106 7.89 -9.66 -0.59
N LEU A 107 7.96 -8.39 -0.94
CA LEU A 107 8.12 -7.31 0.03
C LEU A 107 6.78 -6.66 0.33
N LYS A 108 6.60 -6.29 1.58
CA LYS A 108 5.52 -5.43 2.06
C LYS A 108 6.15 -4.19 2.66
N ILE A 109 5.79 -3.02 2.16
CA ILE A 109 6.20 -1.75 2.74
C ILE A 109 4.98 -1.07 3.35
N SER A 110 5.10 -0.68 4.61
CA SER A 110 4.03 -0.02 5.37
C SER A 110 4.55 1.30 5.90
N ALA A 111 3.75 2.34 5.82
CA ALA A 111 4.09 3.67 6.31
C ALA A 111 2.97 4.24 7.15
N ASP A 112 3.32 4.76 8.32
CA ASP A 112 2.48 5.60 9.17
C ASP A 112 2.98 7.03 9.10
N ILE A 113 2.11 7.96 8.76
CA ILE A 113 2.44 9.36 8.52
C ILE A 113 1.91 10.22 9.66
N TYR A 114 2.79 11.02 10.22
CA TYR A 114 2.52 11.89 11.37
C TYR A 114 2.68 13.36 10.98
N ASP A 115 1.86 14.21 11.58
CA ASP A 115 2.00 15.66 11.44
C ASP A 115 3.03 16.23 12.45
N SER A 116 3.20 17.55 12.44
CA SER A 116 4.13 18.26 13.33
C SER A 116 3.77 18.13 14.81
N ASP A 117 2.53 17.82 15.14
CA ASP A 117 2.05 17.60 16.50
C ASP A 117 2.23 16.14 16.95
N GLY A 118 2.74 15.27 16.09
CA GLY A 118 2.95 13.86 16.35
C GLY A 118 1.68 13.02 16.24
N GLU A 119 0.63 13.53 15.61
CA GLU A 119 -0.61 12.79 15.37
C GLU A 119 -0.57 12.01 14.05
N LEU A 120 -1.08 10.78 14.08
CA LEU A 120 -1.22 9.95 12.90
C LEU A 120 -2.30 10.54 11.98
N VAL A 121 -1.90 10.92 10.75
CA VAL A 121 -2.81 11.54 9.77
C VAL A 121 -3.12 10.65 8.59
N GLU A 122 -2.25 9.68 8.29
CA GLU A 122 -2.41 8.79 7.14
C GLU A 122 -1.60 7.51 7.36
N ASP A 123 -2.04 6.42 6.75
CA ASP A 123 -1.26 5.19 6.63
C ASP A 123 -1.34 4.65 5.20
N GLY A 124 -0.38 3.84 4.82
CA GLY A 124 -0.35 3.22 3.50
C GLY A 124 0.44 1.94 3.51
N THR A 125 0.12 1.07 2.54
CA THR A 125 0.80 -0.21 2.34
C THR A 125 0.95 -0.46 0.85
N SER A 126 2.12 -0.97 0.45
CA SER A 126 2.39 -1.38 -0.91
C SER A 126 3.17 -2.71 -0.90
N TYR A 127 3.10 -3.43 -2.01
CA TYR A 127 3.76 -4.73 -2.16
C TYR A 127 4.64 -4.72 -3.41
N SER A 128 5.72 -5.47 -3.35
CA SER A 128 6.51 -5.81 -4.55
C SER A 128 5.78 -6.86 -5.40
N THR A 129 6.33 -7.15 -6.56
CA THR A 129 6.02 -8.38 -7.30
C THR A 129 6.38 -9.61 -6.45
N ILE A 130 5.71 -10.73 -6.72
CA ILE A 130 6.02 -12.03 -6.09
C ILE A 130 7.14 -12.68 -6.92
N GLU A 131 8.20 -13.08 -6.23
CA GLU A 131 9.35 -13.76 -6.83
C GLU A 131 9.47 -15.17 -6.26
N SER A 132 9.63 -16.15 -7.13
CA SER A 132 9.85 -17.57 -6.75
C SER A 132 11.32 -17.90 -6.78
N PHE A 133 11.77 -18.77 -5.86
CA PHE A 133 13.17 -19.25 -5.82
C PHE A 133 13.26 -20.73 -5.53
#